data_bb78f1e61b2e29c96285bee621b98aaf
#
_entry.id   bb78f1e61b2e29c96285bee621b98aaf
#
_cell.length_a   1.000
_cell.length_b   1.000
_cell.length_c   1.000
_cell.angle_alpha   90.00
_cell.angle_beta   90.00
_cell.angle_gamma   90.00
#
_symmetry.space_group_name_H-M   'P 1'
#
loop_
_entity.id
_entity.type
_entity.pdbx_description
1 polymer ?
#
loop_
_entity_poly.entity_id
_entity_poly.type
_entity_poly.pdbx_seq_one_letter_code
_entity_poly.pdbx_strand_id
1 'polypeptide(L)'
;MRNIFHPGRVRTAAARAALAVGAALVATAAFANNVIVLNSAEATLSLIDENTRQVIGTVPTGKEPHHLMPTPDGSSLIVANSVSNNLMFVDPKTGAFQRWVQDIEDPYQIGFSPDKKWFVSTGLRLDRLDIYHFDGKNVNLAKRLPLATMPSHIAFTNDSSTAFISLQVSGEIAAIDLATQTVKWKMKVGKVPAGVWLTPGDKFLLVGMTGADYVAVVDWRNQKVVKTITTGKGAHNFRSMVDGKHVLVSNRVANTISIIDEDSLTNVGDITGLLPGPDDMELSADKKYLWVTFRFAKHVGVIDLANRKLIETIKVGRSPHGIYFFNRAPVTAPNGA
;
A
#
# COMPACT_ATOMS: atom_id res chain seq x y z
N MET A 1 83.73 59.56 -5.91
CA MET A 1 84.67 58.65 -6.63
C MET A 1 84.66 57.30 -5.88
N ARG A 2 84.59 56.25 -6.65
CA ARG A 2 84.76 54.81 -6.33
C ARG A 2 83.68 54.10 -5.56
N ASN A 3 82.92 53.26 -6.30
CA ASN A 3 82.15 52.12 -5.95
C ASN A 3 82.99 51.06 -5.24
N ILE A 4 82.38 50.41 -4.23
CA ILE A 4 82.76 49.05 -3.84
C ILE A 4 81.47 48.23 -3.66
N PHE A 5 81.29 47.26 -4.52
CA PHE A 5 80.29 46.25 -4.49
C PHE A 5 80.60 45.19 -3.39
N HIS A 6 79.60 44.78 -2.63
CA HIS A 6 79.67 43.57 -1.83
C HIS A 6 78.52 42.62 -2.22
N PRO A 7 78.83 41.35 -2.50
CA PRO A 7 77.77 40.40 -2.93
C PRO A 7 77.01 39.81 -1.75
N GLY A 8 75.71 40.00 -1.80
CA GLY A 8 74.80 39.39 -0.83
C GLY A 8 74.60 37.91 -1.11
N ARG A 9 74.73 37.12 -0.08
CA ARG A 9 74.43 35.66 -0.09
C ARG A 9 72.90 35.40 -0.22
N VAL A 10 72.50 34.69 -1.28
CA VAL A 10 71.17 34.15 -1.48
C VAL A 10 71.02 32.93 -0.57
N ARG A 11 70.13 33.01 0.40
CA ARG A 11 69.69 31.86 1.18
C ARG A 11 68.46 31.30 0.47
N THR A 12 68.61 30.15 -0.13
CA THR A 12 67.48 29.33 -0.67
C THR A 12 66.72 28.72 0.47
N ALA A 13 65.47 29.18 0.71
CA ALA A 13 64.53 28.56 1.58
C ALA A 13 63.82 27.46 0.81
N ALA A 14 64.09 26.19 1.14
CA ALA A 14 63.33 25.04 0.61
C ALA A 14 61.98 24.98 1.32
N ALA A 15 60.91 25.35 0.61
CA ALA A 15 59.56 25.15 1.07
C ALA A 15 59.19 23.65 0.90
N ARG A 16 59.01 22.94 2.01
CA ARG A 16 58.42 21.60 2.03
C ARG A 16 56.89 21.76 1.89
N ALA A 17 56.35 21.48 0.71
CA ALA A 17 54.93 21.34 0.50
C ALA A 17 54.47 19.99 1.09
N ALA A 18 53.73 20.03 2.19
CA ALA A 18 53.02 18.87 2.73
C ALA A 18 51.75 18.67 1.89
N LEU A 19 51.71 17.61 1.07
CA LEU A 19 50.49 17.15 0.44
C LEU A 19 49.60 16.51 1.52
N ALA A 20 48.57 17.21 1.95
CA ALA A 20 47.46 16.62 2.70
C ALA A 20 46.57 15.88 1.70
N VAL A 21 46.71 14.54 1.64
CA VAL A 21 45.74 13.67 0.95
C VAL A 21 44.49 13.61 1.83
N GLY A 22 43.52 14.46 1.51
CA GLY A 22 42.16 14.38 2.06
C GLY A 22 41.49 13.11 1.51
N ALA A 23 41.41 12.06 2.30
CA ALA A 23 40.54 10.95 2.00
C ALA A 23 39.09 11.45 2.07
N ALA A 24 38.50 11.75 0.94
CA ALA A 24 37.06 11.94 0.85
C ALA A 24 36.42 10.57 1.14
N LEU A 25 35.88 10.43 2.34
CA LEU A 25 34.91 9.38 2.65
C LEU A 25 33.71 9.64 1.74
N VAL A 26 33.66 8.95 0.61
CA VAL A 26 32.43 8.76 -0.13
C VAL A 26 31.58 7.87 0.76
N ALA A 27 30.76 8.47 1.60
CA ALA A 27 29.64 7.77 2.22
C ALA A 27 28.82 7.27 1.05
N THR A 28 28.92 5.96 0.74
CA THR A 28 27.92 5.27 -0.04
C THR A 28 26.63 5.43 0.74
N ALA A 29 25.77 6.36 0.31
CA ALA A 29 24.40 6.40 0.77
C ALA A 29 23.85 5.01 0.43
N ALA A 30 23.82 4.11 1.41
CA ALA A 30 23.01 2.92 1.33
C ALA A 30 21.63 3.44 0.95
N PHE A 31 21.12 3.03 -0.22
CA PHE A 31 19.81 3.43 -0.65
C PHE A 31 18.84 3.01 0.45
N ALA A 32 18.47 3.94 1.30
CA ALA A 32 17.54 3.72 2.37
C ALA A 32 16.22 3.31 1.71
N ASN A 33 15.74 2.12 2.04
CA ASN A 33 14.40 1.74 1.64
C ASN A 33 13.44 2.52 2.51
N ASN A 34 12.73 3.45 1.90
CA ASN A 34 11.78 4.26 2.62
C ASN A 34 10.43 3.54 2.70
N VAL A 35 9.82 3.62 3.86
CA VAL A 35 8.40 3.34 4.04
C VAL A 35 7.63 4.57 3.61
N ILE A 36 6.74 4.41 2.63
CA ILE A 36 5.92 5.47 2.06
C ILE A 36 4.52 5.35 2.64
N VAL A 37 4.03 6.41 3.27
CA VAL A 37 2.72 6.42 3.95
C VAL A 37 1.90 7.60 3.44
N LEU A 38 0.70 7.33 2.95
CA LEU A 38 -0.22 8.35 2.46
C LEU A 38 -0.95 9.03 3.62
N ASN A 39 -0.92 10.36 3.68
CA ASN A 39 -1.65 11.18 4.65
C ASN A 39 -2.89 11.78 3.96
N SER A 40 -3.99 11.02 3.91
CA SER A 40 -5.16 11.34 3.07
C SER A 40 -5.79 12.70 3.38
N ALA A 41 -5.79 13.13 4.65
CA ALA A 41 -6.38 14.41 5.06
C ALA A 41 -5.40 15.60 5.01
N GLU A 42 -4.18 15.41 4.49
CA GLU A 42 -3.16 16.47 4.37
C GLU A 42 -2.60 16.63 2.95
N ALA A 43 -3.04 15.81 2.00
CA ALA A 43 -2.51 15.80 0.63
C ALA A 43 -0.98 15.67 0.60
N THR A 44 -0.44 14.76 1.40
CA THR A 44 0.99 14.48 1.48
C THR A 44 1.25 12.99 1.60
N LEU A 45 2.50 12.57 1.37
CA LEU A 45 3.02 11.30 1.84
C LEU A 45 4.18 11.56 2.81
N SER A 46 4.29 10.71 3.83
CA SER A 46 5.44 10.68 4.73
C SER A 46 6.45 9.64 4.25
N LEU A 47 7.73 9.99 4.33
CA LEU A 47 8.85 9.10 4.11
C LEU A 47 9.44 8.72 5.46
N ILE A 48 9.51 7.43 5.75
CA ILE A 48 10.09 6.88 6.97
C ILE A 48 11.28 6.00 6.58
N ASP A 49 12.43 6.22 7.17
CA ASP A 49 13.55 5.30 7.01
C ASP A 49 13.21 3.96 7.72
N GLU A 50 13.23 2.85 6.97
CA GLU A 50 12.81 1.53 7.46
C GLU A 50 13.68 1.04 8.63
N ASN A 51 14.98 1.38 8.65
CA ASN A 51 15.92 0.90 9.64
C ASN A 51 15.88 1.71 10.95
N THR A 52 15.88 3.05 10.80
CA THR A 52 15.86 3.96 11.94
C THR A 52 14.48 4.24 12.47
N ARG A 53 13.44 3.94 11.68
CA ARG A 53 12.02 4.19 11.97
C ARG A 53 11.71 5.66 12.25
N GLN A 54 12.49 6.56 11.66
CA GLN A 54 12.30 8.00 11.76
C GLN A 54 11.68 8.56 10.50
N VAL A 55 10.79 9.54 10.64
CA VAL A 55 10.29 10.33 9.50
C VAL A 55 11.43 11.19 8.99
N ILE A 56 11.82 10.98 7.74
CA ILE A 56 12.94 11.67 7.08
C ILE A 56 12.48 12.72 6.07
N GLY A 57 11.17 12.74 5.75
CA GLY A 57 10.63 13.70 4.80
C GLY A 57 9.13 13.62 4.63
N THR A 58 8.60 14.64 3.95
CA THR A 58 7.19 14.72 3.54
C THR A 58 7.15 15.25 2.11
N VAL A 59 6.38 14.60 1.24
CA VAL A 59 6.24 14.98 -0.17
C VAL A 59 4.78 15.38 -0.43
N PRO A 60 4.51 16.53 -1.07
CA PRO A 60 3.16 16.90 -1.49
C PRO A 60 2.59 15.91 -2.51
N THR A 61 1.31 15.60 -2.41
CA THR A 61 0.54 14.78 -3.36
C THR A 61 -0.64 15.56 -3.92
N GLY A 62 -1.53 14.93 -4.66
CA GLY A 62 -2.87 15.44 -4.89
C GLY A 62 -3.74 15.33 -3.63
N LYS A 63 -4.95 15.88 -3.68
CA LYS A 63 -5.91 15.83 -2.56
C LYS A 63 -6.44 14.42 -2.36
N GLU A 64 -6.50 14.01 -1.10
CA GLU A 64 -6.96 12.68 -0.66
C GLU A 64 -6.19 11.53 -1.35
N PRO A 65 -4.84 11.45 -1.14
CA PRO A 65 -4.11 10.25 -1.53
C PRO A 65 -4.64 9.08 -0.71
N HIS A 66 -5.21 8.08 -1.37
CA HIS A 66 -5.97 7.04 -0.67
C HIS A 66 -5.30 5.66 -0.76
N HIS A 67 -5.14 5.14 -1.96
CA HIS A 67 -4.44 3.87 -2.18
C HIS A 67 -3.18 4.07 -3.02
N LEU A 68 -2.29 3.10 -2.91
CA LEU A 68 -1.05 3.04 -3.68
C LEU A 68 -0.73 1.61 -4.11
N MET A 69 -0.04 1.46 -5.24
CA MET A 69 0.46 0.17 -5.67
C MET A 69 1.63 0.33 -6.66
N PRO A 70 2.57 -0.63 -6.70
CA PRO A 70 3.64 -0.61 -7.70
C PRO A 70 3.10 -0.87 -9.11
N THR A 71 3.79 -0.31 -10.11
CA THR A 71 3.61 -0.71 -11.50
C THR A 71 4.04 -2.17 -11.73
N PRO A 72 3.52 -2.85 -12.77
CA PRO A 72 3.85 -4.25 -13.04
C PRO A 72 5.34 -4.56 -13.22
N ASP A 73 6.13 -3.58 -13.65
CA ASP A 73 7.59 -3.66 -13.81
C ASP A 73 8.36 -3.21 -12.55
N GLY A 74 7.65 -2.72 -11.53
CA GLY A 74 8.25 -2.22 -10.30
C GLY A 74 9.03 -0.90 -10.44
N SER A 75 8.97 -0.22 -11.59
CA SER A 75 9.71 1.03 -11.84
C SER A 75 9.10 2.25 -11.16
N SER A 76 7.83 2.17 -10.79
CA SER A 76 7.09 3.26 -10.14
C SER A 76 6.15 2.73 -9.06
N LEU A 77 5.84 3.58 -8.10
CA LEU A 77 4.71 3.44 -7.19
C LEU A 77 3.63 4.45 -7.60
N ILE A 78 2.43 3.97 -7.85
CA ILE A 78 1.27 4.79 -8.20
C ILE A 78 0.55 5.19 -6.93
N VAL A 79 0.29 6.48 -6.75
CA VAL A 79 -0.54 7.06 -5.68
C VAL A 79 -1.83 7.57 -6.30
N ALA A 80 -2.97 7.06 -5.86
CA ALA A 80 -4.29 7.47 -6.31
C ALA A 80 -4.81 8.64 -5.47
N ASN A 81 -5.01 9.80 -6.08
CA ASN A 81 -5.48 11.02 -5.43
C ASN A 81 -6.96 11.25 -5.77
N SER A 82 -7.84 10.72 -4.92
CA SER A 82 -9.25 10.55 -5.26
C SER A 82 -10.03 11.86 -5.41
N VAL A 83 -9.64 12.92 -4.72
CA VAL A 83 -10.28 14.26 -4.87
C VAL A 83 -9.61 15.11 -5.95
N SER A 84 -8.33 14.91 -6.21
CA SER A 84 -7.64 15.62 -7.29
C SER A 84 -7.84 15.00 -8.67
N ASN A 85 -8.50 13.84 -8.77
CA ASN A 85 -8.78 13.16 -10.03
C ASN A 85 -7.52 12.87 -10.85
N ASN A 86 -6.47 12.38 -10.19
CA ASN A 86 -5.22 12.07 -10.86
C ASN A 86 -4.44 10.95 -10.14
N LEU A 87 -3.45 10.42 -10.85
CA LEU A 87 -2.45 9.50 -10.31
C LEU A 87 -1.10 10.22 -10.24
N MET A 88 -0.40 10.07 -9.13
CA MET A 88 0.98 10.50 -8.96
C MET A 88 1.88 9.27 -9.02
N PHE A 89 2.90 9.33 -9.86
CA PHE A 89 3.93 8.30 -9.93
C PHE A 89 5.16 8.77 -9.17
N VAL A 90 5.66 7.92 -8.29
CA VAL A 90 6.86 8.17 -7.49
C VAL A 90 7.82 6.99 -7.60
N ASP A 91 9.08 7.23 -7.32
CA ASP A 91 10.08 6.17 -7.18
C ASP A 91 9.71 5.26 -5.99
N PRO A 92 9.63 3.93 -6.18
CA PRO A 92 9.13 3.03 -5.15
C PRO A 92 10.07 2.85 -3.95
N LYS A 93 11.34 3.26 -4.06
CA LYS A 93 12.34 3.16 -2.98
C LYS A 93 12.46 4.46 -2.20
N THR A 94 12.43 5.57 -2.91
CA THR A 94 12.74 6.89 -2.33
C THR A 94 11.51 7.77 -2.12
N GLY A 95 10.39 7.47 -2.79
CA GLY A 95 9.20 8.33 -2.82
C GLY A 95 9.39 9.59 -3.67
N ALA A 96 10.50 9.73 -4.42
CA ALA A 96 10.74 10.87 -5.27
C ALA A 96 9.71 10.94 -6.40
N PHE A 97 9.19 12.14 -6.63
CA PHE A 97 8.21 12.39 -7.70
C PHE A 97 8.79 12.04 -9.08
N GLN A 98 8.01 11.37 -9.89
CA GLN A 98 8.35 11.03 -11.28
C GLN A 98 7.46 11.76 -12.28
N ARG A 99 6.12 11.60 -12.17
CA ARG A 99 5.16 12.21 -13.11
C ARG A 99 3.73 12.17 -12.58
N TRP A 100 2.85 12.93 -13.24
CA TRP A 100 1.40 12.89 -13.08
C TRP A 100 0.73 12.19 -14.25
N VAL A 101 -0.42 11.53 -13.99
CA VAL A 101 -1.44 11.19 -14.98
C VAL A 101 -2.72 11.85 -14.55
N GLN A 102 -3.23 12.75 -15.39
CA GLN A 102 -4.45 13.54 -15.13
C GLN A 102 -5.70 12.80 -15.62
N ASP A 103 -6.87 13.32 -15.26
CA ASP A 103 -8.18 12.88 -15.74
C ASP A 103 -8.54 11.42 -15.39
N ILE A 104 -8.00 10.94 -14.28
CA ILE A 104 -8.43 9.70 -13.63
C ILE A 104 -9.38 10.09 -12.50
N GLU A 105 -10.67 10.10 -12.79
CA GLU A 105 -11.66 10.66 -11.89
C GLU A 105 -11.97 9.74 -10.70
N ASP A 106 -11.92 10.30 -9.48
CA ASP A 106 -12.21 9.64 -8.20
C ASP A 106 -11.50 8.28 -8.01
N PRO A 107 -10.18 8.17 -8.25
CA PRO A 107 -9.49 6.91 -8.08
C PRO A 107 -9.39 6.57 -6.59
N TYR A 108 -10.34 5.79 -6.08
CA TYR A 108 -10.40 5.41 -4.67
C TYR A 108 -9.47 4.23 -4.38
N GLN A 109 -9.78 3.04 -4.89
CA GLN A 109 -8.82 1.94 -4.95
C GLN A 109 -8.41 1.65 -6.40
N ILE A 110 -7.16 1.27 -6.57
CA ILE A 110 -6.56 0.91 -7.84
C ILE A 110 -5.98 -0.51 -7.77
N GLY A 111 -5.98 -1.23 -8.90
CA GLY A 111 -5.46 -2.59 -8.96
C GLY A 111 -5.05 -2.98 -10.38
N PHE A 112 -3.99 -3.79 -10.49
CA PHE A 112 -3.67 -4.50 -11.74
C PHE A 112 -4.20 -5.93 -11.67
N SER A 113 -4.80 -6.42 -12.77
CA SER A 113 -5.06 -7.85 -12.91
C SER A 113 -3.74 -8.63 -12.86
N PRO A 114 -3.72 -9.89 -12.34
CA PRO A 114 -2.49 -10.69 -12.23
C PRO A 114 -1.73 -10.87 -13.56
N ASP A 115 -2.43 -10.96 -14.70
CA ASP A 115 -1.85 -10.99 -16.05
C ASP A 115 -1.31 -9.63 -16.53
N LYS A 116 -1.46 -8.56 -15.71
CA LYS A 116 -1.02 -7.19 -15.97
C LYS A 116 -1.70 -6.50 -17.16
N LYS A 117 -2.75 -7.10 -17.71
CA LYS A 117 -3.45 -6.59 -18.89
C LYS A 117 -4.34 -5.40 -18.56
N TRP A 118 -4.95 -5.41 -17.38
CA TRP A 118 -5.92 -4.43 -16.96
C TRP A 118 -5.46 -3.67 -15.73
N PHE A 119 -5.59 -2.35 -15.77
CA PHE A 119 -5.54 -1.47 -14.60
C PHE A 119 -6.98 -1.06 -14.27
N VAL A 120 -7.42 -1.30 -13.06
CA VAL A 120 -8.79 -1.06 -12.62
C VAL A 120 -8.82 -0.02 -11.51
N SER A 121 -9.77 0.91 -11.59
CA SER A 121 -9.98 1.93 -10.57
C SER A 121 -11.46 1.99 -10.17
N THR A 122 -11.74 1.97 -8.87
CA THR A 122 -13.08 2.24 -8.34
C THR A 122 -13.28 3.74 -8.14
N GLY A 123 -14.39 4.26 -8.64
CA GLY A 123 -14.85 5.63 -8.39
C GLY A 123 -15.91 5.62 -7.29
N LEU A 124 -15.48 5.70 -6.02
CA LEU A 124 -16.32 5.53 -4.85
C LEU A 124 -17.51 6.50 -4.83
N ARG A 125 -17.24 7.79 -5.10
CA ARG A 125 -18.24 8.87 -5.09
C ARG A 125 -18.99 8.99 -6.40
N LEU A 126 -18.48 8.40 -7.47
CA LEU A 126 -19.04 8.46 -8.82
C LEU A 126 -19.81 7.20 -9.20
N ASP A 127 -19.96 6.25 -8.26
CA ASP A 127 -20.72 5.01 -8.47
C ASP A 127 -20.32 4.27 -9.75
N ARG A 128 -19.02 4.10 -9.97
CA ARG A 128 -18.51 3.48 -11.21
C ARG A 128 -17.23 2.69 -11.01
N LEU A 129 -16.94 1.84 -11.97
CA LEU A 129 -15.69 1.15 -12.16
C LEU A 129 -15.09 1.56 -13.49
N ASP A 130 -13.86 2.01 -13.49
CA ASP A 130 -13.10 2.32 -14.69
C ASP A 130 -12.03 1.24 -14.94
N ILE A 131 -11.97 0.72 -16.15
CA ILE A 131 -11.01 -0.30 -16.58
C ILE A 131 -10.13 0.34 -17.66
N TYR A 132 -8.83 0.26 -17.49
CA TYR A 132 -7.82 0.90 -18.33
C TYR A 132 -6.84 -0.13 -18.89
N HIS A 133 -6.29 0.18 -20.05
CA HIS A 133 -5.01 -0.37 -20.51
C HIS A 133 -3.85 0.46 -19.94
N PHE A 134 -2.82 -0.22 -19.47
CA PHE A 134 -1.58 0.39 -19.05
C PHE A 134 -0.43 -0.11 -19.91
N ASP A 135 0.25 0.78 -20.63
CA ASP A 135 1.34 0.46 -21.56
C ASP A 135 2.75 0.69 -20.96
N GLY A 136 2.83 0.85 -19.62
CA GLY A 136 4.05 1.23 -18.90
C GLY A 136 4.19 2.75 -18.70
N LYS A 137 3.50 3.55 -19.50
CA LYS A 137 3.54 5.02 -19.44
C LYS A 137 2.15 5.65 -19.35
N ASN A 138 1.23 5.24 -20.22
CA ASN A 138 -0.10 5.83 -20.35
C ASN A 138 -1.15 4.93 -19.69
N VAL A 139 -2.17 5.58 -19.13
CA VAL A 139 -3.36 4.95 -18.56
C VAL A 139 -4.52 5.31 -19.48
N ASN A 140 -4.91 4.39 -20.38
CA ASN A 140 -5.90 4.63 -21.41
C ASN A 140 -7.22 3.95 -21.05
N LEU A 141 -8.30 4.72 -20.90
CA LEU A 141 -9.61 4.18 -20.56
C LEU A 141 -10.10 3.22 -21.65
N ALA A 142 -10.33 1.96 -21.27
CA ALA A 142 -10.90 0.94 -22.12
C ALA A 142 -12.42 0.84 -21.93
N LYS A 143 -12.88 0.89 -20.66
CA LYS A 143 -14.29 0.77 -20.32
C LYS A 143 -14.62 1.51 -19.04
N ARG A 144 -15.78 2.15 -19.01
CA ARG A 144 -16.42 2.71 -17.82
C ARG A 144 -17.72 1.96 -17.56
N LEU A 145 -17.87 1.41 -16.36
CA LEU A 145 -19.05 0.67 -15.94
C LEU A 145 -19.77 1.44 -14.83
N PRO A 146 -21.05 1.79 -14.97
CA PRO A 146 -21.86 2.21 -13.85
C PRO A 146 -21.94 1.08 -12.82
N LEU A 147 -21.59 1.38 -11.58
CA LEU A 147 -21.49 0.39 -10.51
C LEU A 147 -21.91 1.00 -9.16
N ALA A 148 -23.21 1.17 -8.97
CA ALA A 148 -23.76 1.70 -7.73
C ALA A 148 -23.87 0.58 -6.67
N THR A 149 -23.69 0.89 -5.39
CA THR A 149 -23.44 2.19 -4.75
C THR A 149 -22.17 2.14 -3.92
N MET A 150 -21.32 3.14 -4.09
CA MET A 150 -20.01 3.28 -3.43
C MET A 150 -19.10 2.07 -3.67
N PRO A 151 -18.67 1.81 -4.92
CA PRO A 151 -17.69 0.77 -5.20
C PRO A 151 -16.34 1.14 -4.55
N SER A 152 -15.76 0.22 -3.79
CA SER A 152 -14.59 0.56 -2.98
C SER A 152 -13.40 -0.37 -3.20
N HIS A 153 -13.41 -1.60 -2.71
CA HIS A 153 -12.25 -2.50 -2.73
C HIS A 153 -12.33 -3.52 -3.85
N ILE A 154 -11.13 -3.94 -4.32
CA ILE A 154 -10.94 -4.79 -5.49
C ILE A 154 -10.13 -6.02 -5.11
N ALA A 155 -10.57 -7.21 -5.54
CA ALA A 155 -9.75 -8.43 -5.59
C ALA A 155 -9.88 -9.07 -6.97
N PHE A 156 -8.81 -9.71 -7.45
CA PHE A 156 -8.78 -10.39 -8.75
C PHE A 156 -8.58 -11.89 -8.55
N THR A 157 -9.25 -12.71 -9.39
CA THR A 157 -8.91 -14.13 -9.48
C THR A 157 -7.50 -14.31 -10.06
N ASN A 158 -6.82 -15.38 -9.64
CA ASN A 158 -5.44 -15.67 -10.08
C ASN A 158 -5.32 -15.82 -11.61
N ASP A 159 -6.38 -16.30 -12.27
CA ASP A 159 -6.47 -16.44 -13.73
C ASP A 159 -6.82 -15.13 -14.44
N SER A 160 -6.97 -14.03 -13.70
CA SER A 160 -7.37 -12.72 -14.24
C SER A 160 -8.72 -12.68 -14.94
N SER A 161 -9.59 -13.68 -14.74
CA SER A 161 -10.90 -13.72 -15.42
C SER A 161 -11.93 -12.81 -14.75
N THR A 162 -11.82 -12.59 -13.45
CA THR A 162 -12.84 -11.91 -12.66
C THR A 162 -12.23 -10.92 -11.67
N ALA A 163 -12.81 -9.73 -11.59
CA ALA A 163 -12.58 -8.78 -10.50
C ALA A 163 -13.82 -8.73 -9.59
N PHE A 164 -13.59 -8.79 -8.27
CA PHE A 164 -14.64 -8.61 -7.26
C PHE A 164 -14.55 -7.22 -6.67
N ILE A 165 -15.68 -6.52 -6.64
CA ILE A 165 -15.79 -5.14 -6.15
C ILE A 165 -16.79 -5.08 -5.01
N SER A 166 -16.38 -4.56 -3.84
CA SER A 166 -17.31 -4.31 -2.74
C SER A 166 -18.12 -3.04 -2.98
N LEU A 167 -19.43 -3.09 -2.73
CA LEU A 167 -20.37 -1.99 -2.85
C LEU A 167 -20.89 -1.63 -1.46
N GLN A 168 -20.31 -0.58 -0.85
CA GLN A 168 -20.46 -0.32 0.59
C GLN A 168 -21.90 -0.03 0.99
N VAL A 169 -22.61 0.84 0.26
CA VAL A 169 -23.96 1.28 0.65
C VAL A 169 -25.00 0.21 0.34
N SER A 170 -24.90 -0.45 -0.81
CA SER A 170 -25.84 -1.53 -1.14
C SER A 170 -25.58 -2.83 -0.37
N GLY A 171 -24.40 -2.98 0.28
CA GLY A 171 -24.08 -4.20 1.02
C GLY A 171 -23.85 -5.41 0.12
N GLU A 172 -23.29 -5.18 -1.07
CA GLU A 172 -23.13 -6.19 -2.12
C GLU A 172 -21.66 -6.37 -2.51
N ILE A 173 -21.38 -7.48 -3.18
CA ILE A 173 -20.22 -7.70 -4.04
C ILE A 173 -20.71 -7.76 -5.48
N ALA A 174 -19.99 -7.09 -6.36
CA ALA A 174 -20.12 -7.25 -7.81
C ALA A 174 -18.96 -8.09 -8.36
N ALA A 175 -19.25 -9.05 -9.23
CA ALA A 175 -18.24 -9.75 -10.02
C ALA A 175 -18.23 -9.16 -11.44
N ILE A 176 -17.03 -8.79 -11.90
CA ILE A 176 -16.81 -8.20 -13.20
C ILE A 176 -16.03 -9.20 -14.06
N ASP A 177 -16.54 -9.50 -15.23
CA ASP A 177 -15.83 -10.24 -16.27
C ASP A 177 -14.81 -9.30 -16.92
N LEU A 178 -13.52 -9.60 -16.79
CA LEU A 178 -12.46 -8.74 -17.32
C LEU A 178 -12.25 -8.92 -18.82
N ALA A 179 -12.62 -10.06 -19.40
CA ALA A 179 -12.49 -10.29 -20.83
C ALA A 179 -13.56 -9.51 -21.62
N THR A 180 -14.82 -9.53 -21.14
CA THR A 180 -15.93 -8.80 -21.77
C THR A 180 -16.15 -7.41 -21.19
N GLN A 181 -15.52 -7.10 -20.05
CA GLN A 181 -15.67 -5.85 -19.31
C GLN A 181 -17.15 -5.56 -18.95
N THR A 182 -17.81 -6.55 -18.39
CA THR A 182 -19.23 -6.47 -18.00
C THR A 182 -19.45 -6.99 -16.58
N VAL A 183 -20.53 -6.54 -15.94
CA VAL A 183 -20.96 -7.09 -14.64
C VAL A 183 -21.55 -8.49 -14.88
N LYS A 184 -20.93 -9.51 -14.30
CA LYS A 184 -21.45 -10.91 -14.32
C LYS A 184 -22.64 -11.06 -13.41
N TRP A 185 -22.50 -10.59 -12.17
CA TRP A 185 -23.53 -10.66 -11.13
C TRP A 185 -23.23 -9.67 -9.99
N LYS A 186 -24.26 -9.41 -9.18
CA LYS A 186 -24.16 -8.76 -7.87
C LYS A 186 -24.89 -9.62 -6.84
N MET A 187 -24.36 -9.66 -5.61
CA MET A 187 -25.03 -10.38 -4.51
C MET A 187 -24.86 -9.65 -3.18
N LYS A 188 -25.86 -9.75 -2.31
CA LYS A 188 -25.80 -9.29 -0.93
C LYS A 188 -24.84 -10.12 -0.11
N VAL A 189 -23.95 -9.46 0.65
CA VAL A 189 -22.99 -10.13 1.54
C VAL A 189 -23.09 -9.65 2.99
N GLY A 190 -23.59 -8.45 3.24
CA GLY A 190 -23.72 -7.92 4.58
C GLY A 190 -23.67 -6.40 4.66
N LYS A 191 -23.40 -5.88 5.85
CA LYS A 191 -23.49 -4.46 6.16
C LYS A 191 -22.16 -3.74 5.92
N VAL A 192 -22.12 -2.80 4.97
CA VAL A 192 -20.97 -1.99 4.61
C VAL A 192 -19.73 -2.86 4.30
N PRO A 193 -19.78 -3.71 3.25
CA PRO A 193 -18.62 -4.48 2.82
C PRO A 193 -17.50 -3.54 2.37
N ALA A 194 -16.25 -3.86 2.74
CA ALA A 194 -15.07 -3.09 2.34
C ALA A 194 -14.01 -4.02 1.76
N GLY A 195 -12.93 -4.30 2.48
CA GLY A 195 -11.86 -5.15 1.99
C GLY A 195 -12.36 -6.49 1.45
N VAL A 196 -11.74 -6.93 0.37
CA VAL A 196 -12.01 -8.20 -0.29
C VAL A 196 -10.71 -8.97 -0.47
N TRP A 197 -10.75 -10.28 -0.23
CA TRP A 197 -9.60 -11.15 -0.29
C TRP A 197 -9.99 -12.53 -0.82
N LEU A 198 -9.23 -13.09 -1.76
CA LEU A 198 -9.40 -14.46 -2.23
C LEU A 198 -8.48 -15.40 -1.44
N THR A 199 -9.04 -16.46 -0.89
CA THR A 199 -8.27 -17.51 -0.23
C THR A 199 -7.42 -18.28 -1.25
N PRO A 200 -6.37 -19.01 -0.83
CA PRO A 200 -5.51 -19.77 -1.74
C PRO A 200 -6.29 -20.61 -2.75
N GLY A 201 -5.87 -20.55 -4.02
CA GLY A 201 -6.55 -21.21 -5.13
C GLY A 201 -7.91 -20.62 -5.49
N ASP A 202 -8.20 -19.39 -5.08
CA ASP A 202 -9.48 -18.68 -5.33
C ASP A 202 -10.70 -19.45 -4.84
N LYS A 203 -10.54 -20.24 -3.75
CA LYS A 203 -11.57 -21.15 -3.26
C LYS A 203 -12.79 -20.38 -2.72
N PHE A 204 -12.54 -19.38 -1.89
CA PHE A 204 -13.57 -18.51 -1.31
C PHE A 204 -13.15 -17.05 -1.45
N LEU A 205 -14.15 -16.17 -1.46
CA LEU A 205 -13.95 -14.73 -1.31
C LEU A 205 -14.27 -14.34 0.14
N LEU A 206 -13.29 -13.79 0.85
CA LEU A 206 -13.47 -13.18 2.16
C LEU A 206 -13.84 -11.72 1.98
N VAL A 207 -14.83 -11.24 2.71
CA VAL A 207 -15.29 -9.85 2.64
C VAL A 207 -15.36 -9.26 4.05
N GLY A 208 -14.60 -8.22 4.31
CA GLY A 208 -14.60 -7.50 5.58
C GLY A 208 -15.84 -6.62 5.71
N MET A 209 -16.60 -6.79 6.80
CA MET A 209 -17.79 -6.00 7.08
C MET A 209 -17.46 -4.82 7.99
N THR A 210 -17.16 -3.67 7.39
CA THR A 210 -16.84 -2.45 8.18
C THR A 210 -18.02 -1.99 9.03
N GLY A 211 -19.24 -2.30 8.63
CA GLY A 211 -20.46 -2.01 9.40
C GLY A 211 -20.83 -3.08 10.44
N ALA A 212 -19.96 -4.06 10.69
CA ALA A 212 -20.23 -5.18 11.59
C ALA A 212 -18.93 -5.68 12.26
N ASP A 213 -18.98 -6.86 12.86
CA ASP A 213 -17.90 -7.52 13.61
C ASP A 213 -17.58 -8.91 13.06
N TYR A 214 -17.62 -9.05 11.73
CA TYR A 214 -17.32 -10.32 11.07
C TYR A 214 -16.74 -10.11 9.65
N VAL A 215 -16.12 -11.17 9.17
CA VAL A 215 -15.78 -11.39 7.76
C VAL A 215 -16.79 -12.38 7.18
N ALA A 216 -17.42 -12.03 6.05
CA ALA A 216 -18.26 -12.97 5.30
C ALA A 216 -17.39 -13.87 4.43
N VAL A 217 -17.66 -15.16 4.44
CA VAL A 217 -17.07 -16.16 3.54
C VAL A 217 -18.05 -16.43 2.42
N VAL A 218 -17.66 -16.09 1.21
CA VAL A 218 -18.50 -16.19 0.01
C VAL A 218 -17.99 -17.30 -0.90
N ASP A 219 -18.85 -18.29 -1.14
CA ASP A 219 -18.71 -19.16 -2.30
C ASP A 219 -19.17 -18.37 -3.53
N TRP A 220 -18.22 -17.72 -4.16
CA TRP A 220 -18.49 -16.78 -5.24
C TRP A 220 -18.93 -17.47 -6.54
N ARG A 221 -18.61 -18.76 -6.71
CA ARG A 221 -19.07 -19.56 -7.85
C ARG A 221 -20.56 -19.88 -7.76
N ASN A 222 -21.01 -20.19 -6.55
CA ASN A 222 -22.42 -20.47 -6.25
C ASN A 222 -23.19 -19.22 -5.76
N GLN A 223 -22.52 -18.05 -5.68
CA GLN A 223 -23.10 -16.77 -5.25
C GLN A 223 -23.81 -16.88 -3.90
N LYS A 224 -23.12 -17.43 -2.91
CA LYS A 224 -23.69 -17.69 -1.58
C LYS A 224 -22.72 -17.33 -0.46
N VAL A 225 -23.20 -16.63 0.56
CA VAL A 225 -22.49 -16.53 1.85
C VAL A 225 -22.64 -17.87 2.56
N VAL A 226 -21.54 -18.57 2.76
CA VAL A 226 -21.52 -19.93 3.34
C VAL A 226 -21.14 -19.94 4.82
N LYS A 227 -20.46 -18.88 5.29
CA LYS A 227 -20.01 -18.76 6.68
C LYS A 227 -19.78 -17.31 7.04
N THR A 228 -19.79 -16.99 8.32
CA THR A 228 -19.24 -15.75 8.88
C THR A 228 -18.14 -16.09 9.87
N ILE A 229 -17.07 -15.30 9.88
CA ILE A 229 -15.95 -15.43 10.82
C ILE A 229 -16.02 -14.22 11.74
N THR A 230 -16.26 -14.44 13.02
CA THR A 230 -16.29 -13.35 14.01
C THR A 230 -14.90 -12.71 14.13
N THR A 231 -14.86 -11.38 14.10
CA THR A 231 -13.67 -10.54 14.23
C THR A 231 -13.93 -9.40 15.22
N GLY A 232 -13.03 -8.46 15.32
CA GLY A 232 -13.36 -7.18 15.96
C GLY A 232 -14.30 -6.33 15.09
N LYS A 233 -14.96 -5.35 15.71
CA LYS A 233 -15.84 -4.41 14.99
C LYS A 233 -15.07 -3.61 13.94
N GLY A 234 -15.68 -3.46 12.77
CA GLY A 234 -15.13 -2.67 11.67
C GLY A 234 -14.09 -3.42 10.85
N ALA A 235 -14.29 -4.72 10.58
CA ALA A 235 -13.42 -5.52 9.72
C ALA A 235 -13.27 -4.85 8.36
N HIS A 236 -12.01 -4.53 7.98
CA HIS A 236 -11.77 -3.63 6.86
C HIS A 236 -10.80 -4.20 5.84
N ASN A 237 -9.50 -4.13 6.05
CA ASN A 237 -8.49 -4.49 5.06
C ASN A 237 -7.80 -5.81 5.39
N PHE A 238 -7.28 -6.47 4.36
CA PHE A 238 -6.61 -7.77 4.47
C PHE A 238 -5.13 -7.66 4.13
N ARG A 239 -4.30 -8.50 4.79
CA ARG A 239 -2.89 -8.70 4.45
C ARG A 239 -2.47 -10.14 4.74
N SER A 240 -1.99 -10.86 3.72
CA SER A 240 -1.44 -12.21 3.92
C SER A 240 -0.24 -12.20 4.86
N MET A 241 -0.13 -13.21 5.70
CA MET A 241 1.08 -13.49 6.47
C MET A 241 2.18 -14.19 5.63
N VAL A 242 1.87 -14.51 4.37
CA VAL A 242 2.79 -15.17 3.41
C VAL A 242 3.35 -16.49 3.96
N ASP A 243 2.54 -17.16 4.75
CA ASP A 243 2.79 -18.51 5.25
C ASP A 243 1.93 -19.59 4.56
N GLY A 244 1.13 -19.14 3.55
CA GLY A 244 0.22 -19.98 2.78
C GLY A 244 -1.06 -20.37 3.53
N LYS A 245 -1.28 -19.84 4.73
CA LYS A 245 -2.36 -20.30 5.62
C LYS A 245 -3.14 -19.19 6.31
N HIS A 246 -2.50 -18.07 6.63
CA HIS A 246 -3.12 -17.03 7.44
C HIS A 246 -3.23 -15.70 6.71
N VAL A 247 -4.36 -15.03 6.92
CA VAL A 247 -4.59 -13.65 6.52
C VAL A 247 -4.96 -12.79 7.71
N LEU A 248 -4.39 -11.60 7.77
CA LEU A 248 -4.67 -10.58 8.78
C LEU A 248 -5.84 -9.71 8.32
N VAL A 249 -6.70 -9.31 9.27
CA VAL A 249 -7.82 -8.41 9.04
C VAL A 249 -7.76 -7.24 10.03
N SER A 250 -7.67 -6.02 9.53
CA SER A 250 -7.74 -4.84 10.39
C SER A 250 -9.17 -4.55 10.83
N ASN A 251 -9.39 -4.30 12.11
CA ASN A 251 -10.68 -3.99 12.71
C ASN A 251 -10.68 -2.53 13.19
N ARG A 252 -11.07 -1.62 12.31
CA ARG A 252 -10.94 -0.16 12.50
C ARG A 252 -11.62 0.39 13.75
N VAL A 253 -12.74 -0.20 14.16
CA VAL A 253 -13.56 0.27 15.29
C VAL A 253 -13.13 -0.39 16.60
N ALA A 254 -12.79 -1.68 16.53
CA ALA A 254 -12.32 -2.42 17.71
C ALA A 254 -10.85 -2.13 18.08
N ASN A 255 -10.09 -1.50 17.18
CA ASN A 255 -8.66 -1.24 17.34
C ASN A 255 -7.85 -2.53 17.56
N THR A 256 -8.16 -3.54 16.76
CA THR A 256 -7.50 -4.86 16.79
C THR A 256 -7.19 -5.32 15.37
N ILE A 257 -6.40 -6.39 15.25
CA ILE A 257 -6.20 -7.10 13.99
C ILE A 257 -6.49 -8.57 14.26
N SER A 258 -7.44 -9.15 13.52
CA SER A 258 -7.77 -10.58 13.61
C SER A 258 -6.87 -11.40 12.69
N ILE A 259 -6.52 -12.61 13.12
CA ILE A 259 -5.74 -13.58 12.35
C ILE A 259 -6.70 -14.69 11.93
N ILE A 260 -6.96 -14.80 10.63
CA ILE A 260 -7.85 -15.80 10.08
C ILE A 260 -7.02 -16.94 9.47
N ASP A 261 -7.31 -18.17 9.87
CA ASP A 261 -6.84 -19.37 9.20
C ASP A 261 -7.74 -19.62 7.97
N GLU A 262 -7.14 -19.60 6.78
CA GLU A 262 -7.86 -19.66 5.50
C GLU A 262 -8.33 -21.07 5.12
N ASP A 263 -7.79 -22.12 5.77
CA ASP A 263 -8.23 -23.51 5.55
C ASP A 263 -9.47 -23.83 6.38
N SER A 264 -9.41 -23.56 7.70
CA SER A 264 -10.53 -23.80 8.62
C SER A 264 -11.58 -22.70 8.56
N LEU A 265 -11.27 -21.56 7.97
CA LEU A 265 -12.11 -20.36 7.91
C LEU A 265 -12.53 -19.92 9.32
N THR A 266 -11.56 -19.81 10.23
CA THR A 266 -11.79 -19.40 11.62
C THR A 266 -10.80 -18.30 12.04
N ASN A 267 -11.23 -17.45 12.98
CA ASN A 267 -10.33 -16.54 13.67
C ASN A 267 -9.52 -17.36 14.70
N VAL A 268 -8.20 -17.37 14.58
CA VAL A 268 -7.27 -18.11 15.46
C VAL A 268 -6.57 -17.21 16.46
N GLY A 269 -6.93 -15.94 16.52
CA GLY A 269 -6.46 -15.00 17.53
C GLY A 269 -6.45 -13.56 17.04
N ASP A 270 -6.31 -12.66 17.98
CA ASP A 270 -6.30 -11.23 17.73
C ASP A 270 -5.00 -10.58 18.24
N ILE A 271 -4.58 -9.52 17.55
CA ILE A 271 -3.56 -8.58 18.02
C ILE A 271 -4.32 -7.40 18.62
N THR A 272 -4.07 -7.13 19.91
CA THR A 272 -4.76 -6.12 20.71
C THR A 272 -3.80 -5.07 21.25
N GLY A 273 -4.31 -4.06 21.95
CA GLY A 273 -3.47 -2.98 22.52
C GLY A 273 -2.96 -2.02 21.44
N LEU A 274 -3.69 -1.89 20.34
CA LEU A 274 -3.34 -1.04 19.20
C LEU A 274 -3.89 0.38 19.35
N LEU A 275 -3.31 1.32 18.61
CA LEU A 275 -3.83 2.67 18.49
C LEU A 275 -5.14 2.69 17.68
N PRO A 276 -5.95 3.77 17.80
CA PRO A 276 -7.22 3.88 17.11
C PRO A 276 -7.14 3.82 15.58
N GLY A 277 -8.00 2.98 15.00
CA GLY A 277 -8.21 2.88 13.56
C GLY A 277 -7.11 2.19 12.78
N PRO A 278 -6.71 0.92 13.11
CA PRO A 278 -5.83 0.13 12.24
C PRO A 278 -6.48 0.00 10.86
N ASP A 279 -5.69 0.26 9.83
CA ASP A 279 -6.19 0.37 8.45
C ASP A 279 -5.37 -0.46 7.48
N ASP A 280 -4.49 0.15 6.70
CA ASP A 280 -3.62 -0.58 5.78
C ASP A 280 -2.43 -1.19 6.52
N MET A 281 -1.99 -2.32 5.99
CA MET A 281 -0.96 -3.16 6.61
C MET A 281 0.05 -3.61 5.57
N GLU A 282 1.34 -3.58 5.94
CA GLU A 282 2.41 -4.18 5.14
C GLU A 282 3.35 -5.03 6.00
N LEU A 283 3.83 -6.12 5.43
CA LEU A 283 4.66 -7.10 6.11
C LEU A 283 6.13 -6.93 5.71
N SER A 284 7.02 -6.86 6.71
CA SER A 284 8.47 -6.82 6.45
C SER A 284 8.95 -8.03 5.63
N ALA A 285 10.02 -7.88 4.88
CA ALA A 285 10.57 -8.94 4.01
C ALA A 285 10.88 -10.24 4.77
N ASP A 286 11.36 -10.12 6.00
CA ASP A 286 11.64 -11.25 6.90
C ASP A 286 10.39 -11.80 7.60
N LYS A 287 9.22 -11.21 7.35
CA LYS A 287 7.89 -11.55 7.90
C LYS A 287 7.80 -11.44 9.43
N LYS A 288 8.73 -10.76 10.09
CA LYS A 288 8.72 -10.61 11.55
C LYS A 288 7.89 -9.45 12.02
N TYR A 289 7.81 -8.39 11.22
CA TYR A 289 7.15 -7.15 11.60
C TYR A 289 6.01 -6.81 10.66
N LEU A 290 4.88 -6.44 11.26
CA LEU A 290 3.75 -5.87 10.56
C LEU A 290 3.75 -4.35 10.79
N TRP A 291 3.78 -3.60 9.71
CA TRP A 291 3.62 -2.15 9.71
C TRP A 291 2.16 -1.81 9.44
N VAL A 292 1.55 -0.98 10.28
CA VAL A 292 0.13 -0.69 10.25
C VAL A 292 -0.11 0.81 10.33
N THR A 293 -0.94 1.35 9.44
CA THR A 293 -1.41 2.73 9.56
C THR A 293 -2.55 2.81 10.57
N PHE A 294 -2.49 3.77 11.47
CA PHE A 294 -3.53 4.06 12.45
C PHE A 294 -4.27 5.34 12.05
N ARG A 295 -5.31 5.17 11.22
CA ARG A 295 -6.02 6.27 10.55
C ARG A 295 -6.49 7.36 11.50
N PHE A 296 -6.99 6.99 12.67
CA PHE A 296 -7.56 7.93 13.63
C PHE A 296 -6.54 8.46 14.65
N ALA A 297 -5.34 7.87 14.67
CA ALA A 297 -4.27 8.24 15.61
C ALA A 297 -3.14 9.08 14.98
N LYS A 298 -3.08 9.23 13.65
CA LYS A 298 -1.98 9.92 12.95
C LYS A 298 -0.61 9.26 13.17
N HIS A 299 -0.60 7.94 13.22
CA HIS A 299 0.62 7.15 13.44
C HIS A 299 0.69 5.96 12.50
N VAL A 300 1.90 5.50 12.31
CA VAL A 300 2.21 4.14 11.84
C VAL A 300 2.70 3.36 13.05
N GLY A 301 2.28 2.11 13.17
CA GLY A 301 2.79 1.20 14.20
C GLY A 301 3.62 0.10 13.60
N VAL A 302 4.58 -0.38 14.36
CA VAL A 302 5.35 -1.59 14.08
C VAL A 302 4.98 -2.65 15.10
N ILE A 303 4.48 -3.77 14.64
CA ILE A 303 4.01 -4.89 15.46
C ILE A 303 4.98 -6.06 15.29
N ASP A 304 5.49 -6.58 16.39
CA ASP A 304 6.19 -7.87 16.44
C ASP A 304 5.13 -8.98 16.33
N LEU A 305 5.14 -9.71 15.22
CA LEU A 305 4.15 -10.75 14.94
C LEU A 305 4.32 -11.99 15.84
N ALA A 306 5.53 -12.35 16.22
CA ALA A 306 5.76 -13.50 17.08
C ALA A 306 5.16 -13.30 18.49
N ASN A 307 5.28 -12.07 19.01
CA ASN A 307 4.75 -11.68 20.31
C ASN A 307 3.36 -11.04 20.21
N ARG A 308 2.85 -10.77 19.01
CA ARG A 308 1.58 -10.06 18.75
C ARG A 308 1.51 -8.70 19.48
N LYS A 309 2.61 -7.97 19.49
CA LYS A 309 2.75 -6.76 20.32
C LYS A 309 3.15 -5.55 19.48
N LEU A 310 2.45 -4.44 19.68
CA LEU A 310 2.88 -3.14 19.16
C LEU A 310 4.16 -2.73 19.91
N ILE A 311 5.28 -2.61 19.18
CA ILE A 311 6.60 -2.33 19.75
C ILE A 311 7.05 -0.90 19.51
N GLU A 312 6.45 -0.21 18.52
CA GLU A 312 6.80 1.16 18.18
C GLU A 312 5.65 1.89 17.51
N THR A 313 5.61 3.21 17.68
CA THR A 313 4.67 4.10 16.99
C THR A 313 5.42 5.30 16.43
N ILE A 314 5.16 5.61 15.15
CA ILE A 314 5.83 6.66 14.39
C ILE A 314 4.77 7.68 14.01
N LYS A 315 4.92 8.94 14.45
CA LYS A 315 3.99 10.01 14.13
C LYS A 315 4.12 10.41 12.65
N VAL A 316 3.00 10.46 11.95
CA VAL A 316 2.88 10.89 10.54
C VAL A 316 1.79 11.95 10.38
N GLY A 317 1.40 12.26 9.16
CA GLY A 317 0.33 13.21 8.89
C GLY A 317 -1.08 12.69 9.25
N ARG A 318 -2.11 13.48 8.96
CA ARG A 318 -3.50 13.17 9.30
C ARG A 318 -4.11 12.12 8.39
N SER A 319 -4.89 11.22 9.01
CA SER A 319 -5.59 10.12 8.33
C SER A 319 -4.64 9.27 7.48
N PRO A 320 -3.56 8.69 8.07
CA PRO A 320 -2.69 7.81 7.33
C PRO A 320 -3.48 6.61 6.82
N HIS A 321 -3.24 6.25 5.54
CA HIS A 321 -3.95 5.18 4.84
C HIS A 321 -2.94 4.27 4.16
N GLY A 322 -2.83 4.30 2.83
CA GLY A 322 -1.92 3.44 2.09
C GLY A 322 -0.48 3.46 2.64
N ILE A 323 0.11 2.28 2.78
CA ILE A 323 1.49 2.07 3.22
C ILE A 323 2.22 1.14 2.25
N TYR A 324 3.47 1.44 1.96
CA TYR A 324 4.31 0.66 1.06
C TYR A 324 5.78 0.80 1.41
N PHE A 325 6.56 -0.26 1.23
CA PHE A 325 8.01 -0.23 1.14
C PHE A 325 8.52 -1.27 0.16
N PHE A 326 9.65 -0.96 -0.47
CA PHE A 326 10.14 -1.71 -1.63
C PHE A 326 10.49 -3.16 -1.31
N ASN A 327 11.07 -3.40 -0.14
CA ASN A 327 11.51 -4.73 0.31
C ASN A 327 10.42 -5.53 1.04
N ARG A 328 9.16 -5.10 1.02
CA ARG A 328 8.10 -5.81 1.72
C ARG A 328 7.96 -7.25 1.26
N ALA A 329 7.43 -8.11 2.12
CA ALA A 329 7.02 -9.45 1.71
C ALA A 329 5.98 -9.37 0.58
N PRO A 330 5.90 -10.36 -0.33
CA PRO A 330 4.89 -10.37 -1.38
C PRO A 330 3.47 -10.30 -0.78
N VAL A 331 2.51 -9.76 -1.54
CA VAL A 331 1.13 -9.61 -1.04
C VAL A 331 0.43 -10.96 -0.91
N THR A 332 0.71 -11.86 -1.83
CA THR A 332 0.21 -13.24 -1.83
C THR A 332 1.37 -14.22 -1.71
N ALA A 333 1.13 -15.39 -1.15
CA ALA A 333 2.11 -16.47 -1.23
C ALA A 333 2.40 -16.79 -2.71
N PRO A 334 3.66 -17.05 -3.09
CA PRO A 334 3.96 -17.56 -4.42
C PRO A 334 3.13 -18.81 -4.69
N ASN A 335 2.49 -18.90 -5.87
CA ASN A 335 1.79 -20.11 -6.29
C ASN A 335 2.81 -21.26 -6.32
N GLY A 336 2.65 -22.25 -5.45
CA GLY A 336 3.45 -23.48 -5.45
C GLY A 336 4.46 -23.59 -4.31
N ALA A 337 4.15 -23.17 -3.09
CA ALA A 337 4.83 -23.63 -1.88
C ALA A 337 3.94 -24.61 -1.13
#